data_ca52da93835dfab3fe00aa93daab23f8
#
_entry.id   ca52da93835dfab3fe00aa93daab23f8
#
_cell.length_a   1.000
_cell.length_b   1.000
_cell.length_c   1.000
_cell.angle_alpha   90.00
_cell.angle_beta   90.00
_cell.angle_gamma   90.00
#
_symmetry.space_group_name_H-M   'P 1'
#
loop_
_entity.id
_entity.type
_entity.pdbx_description
1 polymer ?
#
loop_
_entity_poly.entity_id
_entity_poly.type
_entity_poly.pdbx_seq_one_letter_code
_entity_poly.pdbx_strand_id
1 'polypeptide(L)'
;MKMFELIEDEVKKFQKIVFVTGAGISQESGIPTFRGEDGLWRNHDAMKLATIDAFYDNPKLVWEWYNERRMNIFQAQPNPGHRAIAELEKYVDVVVLTQNIDGLHQKSGSSNVLELHGSIVKIKCSVCDYKEEILTEISNLPPLCKCGNMLRPDVVWFGELLPQDVWQDAMNFASKCDLMIIAGTSLVVSPANTLPIYAKQNNATLIEINPENTSMSREMNLVIRNTSAESLPELVSLFKNKL
;
A
#
# COMPACT_ATOMS: atom_id res chain seq x y z
N MET A 1 16.81 23.83 -6.96
CA MET A 1 17.25 22.92 -5.86
C MET A 1 16.92 21.51 -6.31
N LYS A 2 17.86 20.59 -6.26
CA LYS A 2 17.58 19.18 -6.60
C LYS A 2 16.62 18.61 -5.55
N MET A 3 15.67 17.79 -5.96
CA MET A 3 14.59 17.28 -5.08
C MET A 3 15.11 16.57 -3.82
N PHE A 4 16.23 15.85 -3.92
CA PHE A 4 16.84 15.09 -2.83
C PHE A 4 18.19 15.65 -2.33
N GLU A 5 18.45 16.95 -2.54
CA GLU A 5 19.73 17.58 -2.17
C GLU A 5 20.08 17.41 -0.69
N LEU A 6 19.08 17.46 0.21
CA LEU A 6 19.28 17.34 1.66
C LEU A 6 19.80 15.98 2.11
N ILE A 7 19.61 14.93 1.32
CA ILE A 7 20.06 13.57 1.66
C ILE A 7 21.18 13.07 0.74
N GLU A 8 21.62 13.88 -0.24
CA GLU A 8 22.58 13.46 -1.26
C GLU A 8 23.88 12.92 -0.68
N ASP A 9 24.38 13.53 0.39
CA ASP A 9 25.62 13.10 1.06
C ASP A 9 25.40 11.93 2.04
N GLU A 10 24.17 11.62 2.37
CA GLU A 10 23.83 10.55 3.32
C GLU A 10 23.45 9.23 2.65
N VAL A 11 23.25 9.20 1.33
CA VAL A 11 22.77 8.03 0.57
C VAL A 11 23.55 6.76 0.89
N LYS A 12 24.87 6.84 1.05
CA LYS A 12 25.73 5.68 1.38
C LYS A 12 25.47 5.08 2.75
N LYS A 13 24.79 5.78 3.65
CA LYS A 13 24.43 5.28 4.99
C LYS A 13 23.14 4.46 4.95
N PHE A 14 22.31 4.63 3.93
CA PHE A 14 21.03 3.96 3.82
C PHE A 14 21.17 2.59 3.15
N GLN A 15 21.21 1.54 3.94
CA GLN A 15 21.30 0.16 3.48
C GLN A 15 19.97 -0.59 3.59
N LYS A 16 19.09 -0.16 4.50
CA LYS A 16 17.77 -0.75 4.74
C LYS A 16 16.69 0.30 4.60
N ILE A 17 15.97 0.25 3.51
CA ILE A 17 14.94 1.22 3.17
C ILE A 17 13.55 0.58 3.29
N VAL A 18 12.67 1.23 4.03
CA VAL A 18 11.27 0.84 4.12
C VAL A 18 10.40 1.88 3.44
N PHE A 19 9.56 1.43 2.53
CA PHE A 19 8.49 2.23 1.95
C PHE A 19 7.17 1.96 2.69
N VAL A 20 6.48 3.03 3.08
CA VAL A 20 5.08 2.97 3.53
C VAL A 20 4.24 3.60 2.43
N THR A 21 3.44 2.80 1.73
CA THR A 21 2.69 3.27 0.56
C THR A 21 1.18 3.21 0.77
N GLY A 22 0.46 4.14 0.14
CA GLY A 22 -0.99 4.20 0.11
C GLY A 22 -1.53 4.44 -1.29
N ALA A 23 -2.82 4.68 -1.45
CA ALA A 23 -3.50 4.75 -2.74
C ALA A 23 -2.95 5.81 -3.70
N GLY A 24 -2.32 6.86 -3.16
CA GLY A 24 -1.72 7.92 -3.98
C GLY A 24 -0.59 7.43 -4.88
N ILE A 25 0.17 6.37 -4.53
CA ILE A 25 1.19 5.83 -5.43
C ILE A 25 0.59 5.15 -6.67
N SER A 26 -0.66 4.68 -6.58
CA SER A 26 -1.35 3.97 -7.67
C SER A 26 -2.25 4.88 -8.53
N GLN A 27 -2.32 6.17 -8.21
CA GLN A 27 -3.18 7.12 -8.91
C GLN A 27 -2.79 7.26 -10.39
N GLU A 28 -1.50 7.38 -10.68
CA GLU A 28 -0.99 7.43 -12.06
C GLU A 28 -1.02 6.07 -12.79
N SER A 29 -1.46 5.03 -12.11
CA SER A 29 -1.82 3.73 -12.71
C SER A 29 -3.30 3.64 -13.07
N GLY A 30 -4.08 4.71 -12.85
CA GLY A 30 -5.52 4.76 -13.12
C GLY A 30 -6.39 4.17 -11.99
N ILE A 31 -5.80 3.88 -10.83
CA ILE A 31 -6.55 3.41 -9.65
C ILE A 31 -6.94 4.64 -8.81
N PRO A 32 -8.24 4.92 -8.62
CA PRO A 32 -8.68 6.08 -7.86
C PRO A 32 -8.23 5.99 -6.39
N THR A 33 -7.85 7.11 -5.83
CA THR A 33 -7.56 7.21 -4.39
C THR A 33 -8.85 7.05 -3.57
N PHE A 34 -8.71 6.76 -2.28
CA PHE A 34 -9.88 6.75 -1.38
C PHE A 34 -10.38 8.16 -1.05
N ARG A 35 -9.48 9.13 -1.00
CA ARG A 35 -9.71 10.54 -0.66
C ARG A 35 -9.37 11.43 -1.84
N GLY A 36 -9.79 12.70 -1.80
CA GLY A 36 -9.58 13.68 -2.86
C GLY A 36 -10.82 13.89 -3.73
N GLU A 37 -10.67 14.71 -4.77
CA GLU A 37 -11.82 15.18 -5.58
C GLU A 37 -12.53 14.05 -6.34
N ASP A 38 -11.80 13.04 -6.78
CA ASP A 38 -12.31 11.85 -7.47
C ASP A 38 -12.24 10.58 -6.60
N GLY A 39 -12.06 10.73 -5.28
CA GLY A 39 -11.86 9.62 -4.36
C GLY A 39 -13.10 8.76 -4.17
N LEU A 40 -12.89 7.45 -3.98
CA LEU A 40 -13.95 6.46 -3.76
C LEU A 40 -14.89 6.81 -2.58
N TRP A 41 -14.42 7.60 -1.61
CA TRP A 41 -15.23 8.01 -0.45
C TRP A 41 -16.21 9.16 -0.73
N ARG A 42 -16.14 9.82 -1.89
CA ARG A 42 -17.21 10.74 -2.33
C ARG A 42 -18.53 10.02 -2.60
N ASN A 43 -18.45 8.81 -3.11
CA ASN A 43 -19.60 7.92 -3.11
C ASN A 43 -19.67 7.31 -1.69
N HIS A 44 -20.53 7.82 -0.82
CA HIS A 44 -20.71 7.44 0.60
C HIS A 44 -20.79 5.93 0.86
N ASP A 45 -20.87 5.13 -0.17
CA ASP A 45 -21.06 3.68 -0.10
C ASP A 45 -19.76 2.90 0.08
N ALA A 46 -18.59 3.41 -0.33
CA ALA A 46 -17.33 2.66 -0.21
C ALA A 46 -16.93 2.35 1.25
N MET A 47 -17.06 3.34 2.16
CA MET A 47 -16.82 3.11 3.60
C MET A 47 -17.86 2.20 4.22
N LYS A 48 -19.11 2.26 3.74
CA LYS A 48 -20.19 1.39 4.21
C LYS A 48 -20.00 -0.04 3.71
N LEU A 49 -19.54 -0.24 2.46
CA LEU A 49 -19.41 -1.55 1.84
C LEU A 49 -18.15 -2.31 2.31
N ALA A 50 -17.11 -1.61 2.75
CA ALA A 50 -15.87 -2.23 3.25
C ALA A 50 -15.96 -2.56 4.76
N THR A 51 -17.02 -3.21 5.21
CA THR A 51 -17.24 -3.63 6.61
C THR A 51 -17.79 -5.05 6.68
N ILE A 52 -17.59 -5.72 7.83
CA ILE A 52 -18.14 -7.04 8.10
C ILE A 52 -19.68 -7.01 8.05
N ASP A 53 -20.30 -6.01 8.67
CA ASP A 53 -21.74 -5.88 8.75
C ASP A 53 -22.36 -5.77 7.36
N ALA A 54 -21.81 -4.90 6.49
CA ALA A 54 -22.28 -4.77 5.12
C ALA A 54 -22.20 -6.09 4.34
N PHE A 55 -21.15 -6.89 4.58
CA PHE A 55 -21.00 -8.18 3.90
C PHE A 55 -22.07 -9.17 4.36
N TYR A 56 -22.44 -9.23 5.63
CA TYR A 56 -23.48 -10.13 6.09
C TYR A 56 -24.89 -9.62 5.78
N ASP A 57 -25.09 -8.31 5.74
CA ASP A 57 -26.38 -7.70 5.38
C ASP A 57 -26.72 -7.88 3.89
N ASN A 58 -25.72 -7.66 3.01
CA ASN A 58 -25.91 -7.82 1.56
C ASN A 58 -24.61 -8.30 0.88
N PRO A 59 -24.29 -9.60 0.98
CA PRO A 59 -23.05 -10.15 0.45
C PRO A 59 -22.93 -10.01 -1.08
N LYS A 60 -24.06 -10.06 -1.79
CA LYS A 60 -24.07 -9.89 -3.24
C LYS A 60 -23.64 -8.49 -3.64
N LEU A 61 -24.18 -7.43 -3.02
CA LEU A 61 -23.84 -6.04 -3.30
C LEU A 61 -22.35 -5.77 -3.00
N VAL A 62 -21.84 -6.28 -1.87
CA VAL A 62 -20.42 -6.15 -1.54
C VAL A 62 -19.54 -6.81 -2.59
N TRP A 63 -19.92 -8.01 -3.05
CA TRP A 63 -19.19 -8.71 -4.09
C TRP A 63 -19.25 -8.01 -5.46
N GLU A 64 -20.40 -7.48 -5.88
CA GLU A 64 -20.56 -6.70 -7.12
C GLU A 64 -19.58 -5.51 -7.10
N TRP A 65 -19.53 -4.76 -6.00
CA TRP A 65 -18.62 -3.64 -5.83
C TRP A 65 -17.13 -4.07 -5.85
N TYR A 66 -16.78 -5.16 -5.18
CA TYR A 66 -15.41 -5.68 -5.23
C TYR A 66 -15.04 -6.23 -6.60
N ASN A 67 -15.97 -6.88 -7.28
CA ASN A 67 -15.72 -7.47 -8.60
C ASN A 67 -15.43 -6.39 -9.65
N GLU A 68 -16.18 -5.29 -9.64
CA GLU A 68 -15.91 -4.11 -10.48
C GLU A 68 -14.50 -3.55 -10.23
N ARG A 69 -14.13 -3.37 -8.97
CA ARG A 69 -12.79 -2.91 -8.58
C ARG A 69 -11.69 -3.87 -9.01
N ARG A 70 -11.92 -5.18 -8.88
CA ARG A 70 -10.98 -6.22 -9.33
C ARG A 70 -10.71 -6.09 -10.82
N MET A 71 -11.75 -5.95 -11.63
CA MET A 71 -11.61 -5.83 -13.09
C MET A 71 -10.80 -4.59 -13.48
N ASN A 72 -11.00 -3.46 -12.82
CA ASN A 72 -10.21 -2.25 -13.03
C ASN A 72 -8.74 -2.45 -12.64
N ILE A 73 -8.48 -3.08 -11.49
CA ILE A 73 -7.12 -3.36 -10.99
C ILE A 73 -6.39 -4.35 -11.89
N PHE A 74 -7.06 -5.38 -12.43
CA PHE A 74 -6.42 -6.32 -13.35
C PHE A 74 -5.87 -5.66 -14.62
N GLN A 75 -6.52 -4.61 -15.09
CA GLN A 75 -6.08 -3.85 -16.27
C GLN A 75 -4.97 -2.84 -15.93
N ALA A 76 -4.87 -2.39 -14.68
CA ALA A 76 -3.89 -1.41 -14.27
C ALA A 76 -2.44 -1.92 -14.42
N GLN A 77 -1.56 -0.99 -14.78
CA GLN A 77 -0.13 -1.29 -14.92
C GLN A 77 0.67 -0.48 -13.89
N PRO A 78 1.77 -1.04 -13.35
CA PRO A 78 2.67 -0.29 -12.49
C PRO A 78 3.15 0.98 -13.20
N ASN A 79 3.13 2.11 -12.50
CA ASN A 79 3.66 3.37 -12.97
C ASN A 79 5.16 3.54 -12.66
N PRO A 80 5.82 4.62 -13.06
CA PRO A 80 7.25 4.84 -12.79
C PRO A 80 7.62 4.76 -11.31
N GLY A 81 6.73 5.17 -10.38
CA GLY A 81 6.96 5.08 -8.94
C GLY A 81 7.12 3.65 -8.45
N HIS A 82 6.21 2.75 -8.86
CA HIS A 82 6.32 1.32 -8.53
C HIS A 82 7.60 0.70 -9.10
N ARG A 83 7.90 0.98 -10.38
CA ARG A 83 9.11 0.46 -11.03
C ARG A 83 10.40 0.98 -10.39
N ALA A 84 10.41 2.22 -9.93
CA ALA A 84 11.54 2.80 -9.23
C ALA A 84 11.82 2.08 -7.91
N ILE A 85 10.78 1.75 -7.12
CA ILE A 85 10.96 0.98 -5.87
C ILE A 85 11.56 -0.39 -6.17
N ALA A 86 11.06 -1.12 -7.16
CA ALA A 86 11.60 -2.42 -7.57
C ALA A 86 13.05 -2.31 -8.09
N GLU A 87 13.39 -1.23 -8.82
CA GLU A 87 14.75 -0.99 -9.28
C GLU A 87 15.73 -0.71 -8.14
N LEU A 88 15.27 -0.02 -7.08
CA LEU A 88 16.11 0.30 -5.92
C LEU A 88 16.64 -0.95 -5.19
N GLU A 89 15.91 -2.08 -5.26
CA GLU A 89 16.33 -3.36 -4.69
C GLU A 89 17.66 -3.89 -5.27
N LYS A 90 18.11 -3.36 -6.40
CA LYS A 90 19.43 -3.71 -6.97
C LYS A 90 20.61 -3.10 -6.22
N TYR A 91 20.35 -2.11 -5.40
CA TYR A 91 21.38 -1.29 -4.76
C TYR A 91 21.38 -1.43 -3.22
N VAL A 92 20.20 -1.63 -2.63
CA VAL A 92 20.01 -1.67 -1.17
C VAL A 92 18.88 -2.63 -0.80
N ASP A 93 18.78 -3.01 0.48
CA ASP A 93 17.67 -3.79 1.00
C ASP A 93 16.40 -2.93 1.05
N VAL A 94 15.37 -3.34 0.32
CA VAL A 94 14.09 -2.63 0.26
C VAL A 94 12.96 -3.50 0.78
N VAL A 95 12.10 -2.92 1.61
CA VAL A 95 10.83 -3.52 2.04
C VAL A 95 9.70 -2.54 1.77
N VAL A 96 8.61 -3.03 1.20
CA VAL A 96 7.40 -2.25 0.95
C VAL A 96 6.31 -2.67 1.93
N LEU A 97 5.88 -1.76 2.78
CA LEU A 97 4.73 -1.89 3.66
C LEU A 97 3.56 -1.16 3.03
N THR A 98 2.74 -1.88 2.27
CA THR A 98 1.67 -1.24 1.50
C THR A 98 0.30 -1.36 2.16
N GLN A 99 -0.43 -0.24 2.17
CA GLN A 99 -1.85 -0.19 2.52
C GLN A 99 -2.74 -0.56 1.32
N ASN A 100 -2.15 -0.62 0.12
CA ASN A 100 -2.86 -0.95 -1.10
C ASN A 100 -3.12 -2.46 -1.19
N ILE A 101 -4.21 -2.78 -1.87
CA ILE A 101 -4.65 -4.16 -2.12
C ILE A 101 -4.54 -4.54 -3.61
N ASP A 102 -3.87 -3.70 -4.42
CA ASP A 102 -3.89 -3.75 -5.88
C ASP A 102 -2.82 -4.67 -6.50
N GLY A 103 -1.82 -5.08 -5.73
CA GLY A 103 -0.72 -5.94 -6.20
C GLY A 103 0.25 -5.28 -7.18
N LEU A 104 0.21 -3.94 -7.37
CA LEU A 104 1.05 -3.26 -8.35
C LEU A 104 2.54 -3.26 -7.98
N HIS A 105 2.89 -3.31 -6.69
CA HIS A 105 4.28 -3.47 -6.26
C HIS A 105 4.85 -4.81 -6.72
N GLN A 106 4.13 -5.92 -6.48
CA GLN A 106 4.54 -7.26 -6.94
C GLN A 106 4.59 -7.31 -8.47
N LYS A 107 3.58 -6.74 -9.15
CA LYS A 107 3.52 -6.66 -10.61
C LYS A 107 4.67 -5.83 -11.21
N SER A 108 5.24 -4.88 -10.46
CA SER A 108 6.42 -4.11 -10.87
C SER A 108 7.75 -4.82 -10.66
N GLY A 109 7.76 -5.95 -9.94
CA GLY A 109 8.94 -6.74 -9.62
C GLY A 109 9.52 -6.54 -8.22
N SER A 110 8.83 -5.79 -7.33
CA SER A 110 9.26 -5.70 -5.93
C SER A 110 9.17 -7.07 -5.25
N SER A 111 10.26 -7.49 -4.60
CA SER A 111 10.43 -8.84 -4.06
C SER A 111 9.96 -8.98 -2.60
N ASN A 112 10.00 -7.90 -1.83
CA ASN A 112 9.67 -7.91 -0.41
C ASN A 112 8.54 -6.92 -0.11
N VAL A 113 7.29 -7.40 -0.27
CA VAL A 113 6.08 -6.60 -0.12
C VAL A 113 5.18 -7.20 0.96
N LEU A 114 4.87 -6.43 2.00
CA LEU A 114 3.88 -6.75 3.01
C LEU A 114 2.57 -6.01 2.71
N GLU A 115 1.53 -6.76 2.39
CA GLU A 115 0.17 -6.24 2.12
C GLU A 115 -0.58 -6.07 3.45
N LEU A 116 -0.46 -4.90 4.09
CA LEU A 116 -1.01 -4.63 5.42
C LEU A 116 -2.54 -4.81 5.48
N HIS A 117 -3.22 -4.53 4.38
CA HIS A 117 -4.67 -4.63 4.29
C HIS A 117 -5.14 -5.79 3.41
N GLY A 118 -4.28 -6.80 3.18
CA GLY A 118 -4.58 -7.93 2.32
C GLY A 118 -4.52 -7.63 0.84
N SER A 119 -5.18 -8.44 0.03
CA SER A 119 -5.11 -8.35 -1.44
C SER A 119 -6.47 -8.58 -2.09
N ILE A 120 -6.80 -7.73 -3.07
CA ILE A 120 -8.08 -7.83 -3.79
C ILE A 120 -8.13 -9.03 -4.76
N VAL A 121 -6.96 -9.58 -5.12
CA VAL A 121 -6.88 -10.78 -5.97
C VAL A 121 -7.06 -12.07 -5.19
N LYS A 122 -6.97 -12.00 -3.86
CA LYS A 122 -7.14 -13.15 -2.97
C LYS A 122 -8.56 -13.18 -2.41
N ILE A 123 -9.06 -14.38 -2.23
CA ILE A 123 -10.34 -14.64 -1.55
C ILE A 123 -10.11 -15.60 -0.38
N LYS A 124 -10.94 -15.51 0.63
CA LYS A 124 -10.94 -16.42 1.79
C LYS A 124 -12.34 -16.85 2.17
N CYS A 125 -12.45 -18.01 2.78
CA CYS A 125 -13.69 -18.45 3.41
C CYS A 125 -13.99 -17.59 4.65
N SER A 126 -15.27 -17.31 4.87
CA SER A 126 -15.72 -16.59 6.07
C SER A 126 -15.63 -17.45 7.35
N VAL A 127 -15.41 -18.77 7.23
CA VAL A 127 -15.48 -19.71 8.38
C VAL A 127 -14.26 -20.63 8.47
N CYS A 128 -13.79 -21.21 7.36
CA CYS A 128 -12.64 -22.13 7.38
C CYS A 128 -11.38 -21.47 6.78
N ASP A 129 -10.23 -22.15 6.88
CA ASP A 129 -8.91 -21.61 6.47
C ASP A 129 -8.70 -21.61 4.95
N TYR A 130 -9.75 -21.88 4.15
CA TYR A 130 -9.63 -21.86 2.69
C TYR A 130 -9.30 -20.47 2.19
N LYS A 131 -8.24 -20.39 1.38
CA LYS A 131 -7.81 -19.19 0.64
C LYS A 131 -7.43 -19.58 -0.78
N GLU A 132 -7.67 -18.67 -1.72
CA GLU A 132 -7.31 -18.84 -3.13
C GLU A 132 -7.03 -17.49 -3.77
N GLU A 133 -6.14 -17.49 -4.77
CA GLU A 133 -5.93 -16.34 -5.65
C GLU A 133 -6.74 -16.52 -6.92
N ILE A 134 -7.55 -15.53 -7.28
CA ILE A 134 -8.40 -15.54 -8.47
C ILE A 134 -8.13 -14.28 -9.29
N LEU A 135 -7.61 -14.48 -10.50
CA LEU A 135 -7.27 -13.41 -11.46
C LEU A 135 -8.35 -13.20 -12.54
N THR A 136 -9.51 -13.78 -12.35
CA THR A 136 -10.64 -13.67 -13.29
C THR A 136 -11.85 -13.06 -12.61
N GLU A 137 -12.84 -12.68 -13.40
CA GLU A 137 -14.15 -12.30 -12.89
C GLU A 137 -14.84 -13.46 -12.18
N ILE A 138 -15.54 -13.16 -11.08
CA ILE A 138 -16.34 -14.13 -10.33
C ILE A 138 -17.80 -13.91 -10.71
N SER A 139 -18.37 -14.84 -11.47
CA SER A 139 -19.72 -14.71 -12.05
C SER A 139 -20.85 -15.04 -11.08
N ASN A 140 -20.63 -15.97 -10.13
CA ASN A 140 -21.63 -16.37 -9.15
C ASN A 140 -21.38 -15.65 -7.81
N LEU A 141 -22.23 -14.70 -7.45
CA LEU A 141 -22.06 -13.83 -6.27
C LEU A 141 -23.17 -14.02 -5.23
N PRO A 142 -22.84 -14.25 -3.94
CA PRO A 142 -21.50 -14.50 -3.41
C PRO A 142 -20.99 -15.89 -3.80
N PRO A 143 -19.68 -16.04 -4.06
CA PRO A 143 -19.10 -17.36 -4.29
C PRO A 143 -19.12 -18.19 -2.99
N LEU A 144 -19.24 -19.49 -3.14
CA LEU A 144 -19.32 -20.43 -2.00
C LEU A 144 -18.04 -21.27 -1.88
N CYS A 145 -17.62 -21.47 -0.67
CA CYS A 145 -16.57 -22.41 -0.31
C CYS A 145 -17.08 -23.86 -0.38
N LYS A 146 -16.17 -24.82 -0.54
CA LYS A 146 -16.49 -26.26 -0.45
C LYS A 146 -17.11 -26.66 0.88
N CYS A 147 -16.89 -25.91 1.96
CA CYS A 147 -17.54 -26.13 3.26
C CYS A 147 -18.99 -25.58 3.33
N GLY A 148 -19.52 -25.00 2.23
CA GLY A 148 -20.87 -24.45 2.15
C GLY A 148 -21.00 -22.99 2.59
N ASN A 149 -19.96 -22.38 3.17
CA ASN A 149 -19.99 -20.99 3.62
C ASN A 149 -19.55 -20.03 2.50
N MET A 150 -19.91 -18.75 2.65
CA MET A 150 -19.54 -17.71 1.70
C MET A 150 -18.01 -17.47 1.65
N LEU A 151 -17.50 -17.26 0.46
CA LEU A 151 -16.19 -16.69 0.26
C LEU A 151 -16.29 -15.17 0.27
N ARG A 152 -15.23 -14.51 0.71
CA ARG A 152 -15.09 -13.05 0.72
C ARG A 152 -13.74 -12.62 0.16
N PRO A 153 -13.57 -11.37 -0.28
CA PRO A 153 -12.25 -10.83 -0.58
C PRO A 153 -11.31 -10.93 0.62
N ASP A 154 -10.06 -11.36 0.43
CA ASP A 154 -9.05 -11.40 1.51
C ASP A 154 -8.44 -10.03 1.74
N VAL A 155 -9.30 -9.07 2.04
CA VAL A 155 -8.94 -7.70 2.42
C VAL A 155 -9.36 -7.42 3.85
N VAL A 156 -8.63 -6.54 4.52
CA VAL A 156 -8.98 -6.07 5.86
C VAL A 156 -10.03 -4.98 5.73
N TRP A 157 -11.19 -5.21 6.35
CA TRP A 157 -12.29 -4.24 6.38
C TRP A 157 -12.19 -3.32 7.59
N PHE A 158 -12.91 -2.20 7.54
CA PHE A 158 -13.02 -1.32 8.69
C PHE A 158 -13.61 -2.08 9.89
N GLY A 159 -12.96 -1.90 11.05
CA GLY A 159 -13.29 -2.65 12.27
C GLY A 159 -12.56 -3.99 12.42
N GLU A 160 -11.89 -4.50 11.38
CA GLU A 160 -11.05 -5.70 11.49
C GLU A 160 -9.63 -5.35 11.95
N LEU A 161 -9.01 -6.29 12.65
CA LEU A 161 -7.60 -6.22 12.98
C LEU A 161 -6.75 -6.58 11.76
N LEU A 162 -5.58 -5.97 11.64
CA LEU A 162 -4.58 -6.40 10.66
C LEU A 162 -4.13 -7.84 10.99
N PRO A 163 -3.72 -8.64 9.98
CA PRO A 163 -3.10 -9.94 10.23
C PRO A 163 -1.91 -9.78 11.17
N GLN A 164 -1.91 -10.53 12.26
CA GLN A 164 -0.99 -10.31 13.37
C GLN A 164 0.48 -10.53 12.96
N ASP A 165 0.74 -11.55 12.15
CA ASP A 165 2.06 -11.87 11.59
C ASP A 165 2.56 -10.73 10.69
N VAL A 166 1.76 -10.28 9.73
CA VAL A 166 2.09 -9.18 8.82
C VAL A 166 2.37 -7.88 9.60
N TRP A 167 1.55 -7.59 10.60
CA TRP A 167 1.72 -6.39 11.43
C TRP A 167 3.00 -6.46 12.27
N GLN A 168 3.30 -7.61 12.88
CA GLN A 168 4.52 -7.81 13.65
C GLN A 168 5.78 -7.64 12.79
N ASP A 169 5.77 -8.20 11.59
CA ASP A 169 6.86 -8.04 10.62
C ASP A 169 7.01 -6.58 10.18
N ALA A 170 5.89 -5.89 9.91
CA ALA A 170 5.91 -4.48 9.54
C ALA A 170 6.54 -3.60 10.64
N MET A 171 6.17 -3.80 11.91
CA MET A 171 6.79 -3.11 13.04
C MET A 171 8.29 -3.41 13.15
N ASN A 172 8.68 -4.67 12.95
CA ASN A 172 10.08 -5.09 13.00
C ASN A 172 10.91 -4.41 11.91
N PHE A 173 10.41 -4.37 10.65
CA PHE A 173 11.07 -3.66 9.56
C PHE A 173 11.13 -2.15 9.81
N ALA A 174 10.04 -1.54 10.24
CA ALA A 174 9.98 -0.11 10.56
C ALA A 174 10.99 0.27 11.66
N SER A 175 11.18 -0.59 12.67
CA SER A 175 12.12 -0.35 13.78
C SER A 175 13.60 -0.56 13.42
N LYS A 176 13.91 -1.14 12.26
CA LYS A 176 15.27 -1.51 11.86
C LYS A 176 15.76 -0.84 10.58
N CYS A 177 14.95 0.01 9.97
CA CYS A 177 15.35 0.72 8.75
C CYS A 177 16.25 1.91 9.06
N ASP A 178 17.09 2.26 8.09
CA ASP A 178 17.92 3.46 8.11
C ASP A 178 17.17 4.66 7.51
N LEU A 179 16.29 4.36 6.54
CA LEU A 179 15.46 5.32 5.84
C LEU A 179 14.04 4.78 5.70
N MET A 180 13.04 5.58 6.06
CA MET A 180 11.65 5.30 5.76
C MET A 180 11.09 6.37 4.82
N ILE A 181 10.48 5.90 3.72
CA ILE A 181 9.87 6.76 2.71
C ILE A 181 8.36 6.53 2.73
N ILE A 182 7.64 7.59 3.04
CA ILE A 182 6.18 7.61 3.08
C ILE A 182 5.70 8.17 1.75
N ALA A 183 5.06 7.34 0.92
CA ALA A 183 4.72 7.70 -0.46
C ALA A 183 3.22 7.49 -0.75
N GLY A 184 2.54 8.56 -1.15
CA GLY A 184 1.14 8.51 -1.57
C GLY A 184 0.14 8.04 -0.51
N THR A 185 0.40 8.29 0.76
CA THR A 185 -0.53 7.98 1.86
C THR A 185 -0.80 9.21 2.72
N SER A 186 -2.03 9.37 3.16
CA SER A 186 -2.44 10.47 4.06
C SER A 186 -2.05 10.24 5.53
N LEU A 187 -1.56 9.03 5.89
CA LEU A 187 -1.23 8.61 7.27
C LEU A 187 -2.40 8.80 8.26
N VAL A 188 -3.64 8.56 7.84
CA VAL A 188 -4.81 8.70 8.72
C VAL A 188 -5.30 7.35 9.24
N VAL A 189 -5.08 6.26 8.49
CA VAL A 189 -5.61 4.94 8.82
C VAL A 189 -4.72 4.25 9.85
N SER A 190 -5.28 3.96 11.01
CA SER A 190 -4.62 3.21 12.09
C SER A 190 -4.80 1.69 11.87
N PRO A 191 -3.79 0.87 12.26
CA PRO A 191 -2.54 1.21 12.94
C PRO A 191 -1.39 1.58 11.96
N ALA A 192 -1.56 1.47 10.65
CA ALA A 192 -0.48 1.69 9.65
C ALA A 192 0.18 3.07 9.77
N ASN A 193 -0.57 4.10 10.21
CA ASN A 193 -0.06 5.44 10.45
C ASN A 193 0.95 5.54 11.60
N THR A 194 1.13 4.50 12.40
CA THR A 194 2.12 4.47 13.50
C THR A 194 3.49 4.00 13.05
N LEU A 195 3.62 3.38 11.88
CA LEU A 195 4.90 2.86 11.36
C LEU A 195 6.01 3.91 11.30
N PRO A 196 5.78 5.16 10.84
CA PRO A 196 6.80 6.20 10.87
C PRO A 196 7.26 6.57 12.28
N ILE A 197 6.40 6.39 13.30
CA ILE A 197 6.78 6.64 14.71
C ILE A 197 7.80 5.60 15.16
N TYR A 198 7.59 4.32 14.84
CA TYR A 198 8.58 3.26 15.16
C TYR A 198 9.93 3.51 14.49
N ALA A 199 9.93 3.91 13.21
CA ALA A 199 11.15 4.25 12.48
C ALA A 199 11.88 5.44 13.15
N LYS A 200 11.15 6.52 13.46
CA LYS A 200 11.70 7.72 14.10
C LYS A 200 12.30 7.43 15.49
N GLN A 201 11.63 6.61 16.29
CA GLN A 201 12.12 6.22 17.62
C GLN A 201 13.43 5.44 17.55
N ASN A 202 13.75 4.84 16.41
CA ASN A 202 14.99 4.11 16.14
C ASN A 202 15.96 4.89 15.24
N ASN A 203 15.82 6.21 15.17
CA ASN A 203 16.69 7.17 14.48
C ASN A 203 16.75 7.00 12.96
N ALA A 204 15.74 6.40 12.33
CA ALA A 204 15.63 6.38 10.86
C ALA A 204 15.38 7.79 10.31
N THR A 205 15.96 8.08 9.16
CA THR A 205 15.60 9.26 8.38
C THR A 205 14.20 9.06 7.77
N LEU A 206 13.33 10.08 7.86
CA LEU A 206 11.97 10.04 7.33
C LEU A 206 11.82 10.98 6.14
N ILE A 207 11.30 10.46 5.03
CA ILE A 207 10.98 11.26 3.82
C ILE A 207 9.50 11.08 3.51
N GLU A 208 8.81 12.19 3.28
CA GLU A 208 7.44 12.19 2.78
C GLU A 208 7.42 12.62 1.31
N ILE A 209 6.79 11.80 0.47
CA ILE A 209 6.51 12.10 -0.95
C ILE A 209 5.00 12.10 -1.12
N ASN A 210 4.40 13.27 -1.15
CA ASN A 210 2.95 13.42 -1.26
C ASN A 210 2.62 14.85 -1.75
N PRO A 211 1.72 15.02 -2.71
CA PRO A 211 1.25 16.34 -3.14
C PRO A 211 0.66 17.16 -2.00
N GLU A 212 0.00 16.52 -1.04
CA GLU A 212 -0.67 17.16 0.09
C GLU A 212 0.06 16.92 1.42
N ASN A 213 -0.22 17.75 2.42
CA ASN A 213 0.27 17.55 3.78
C ASN A 213 -0.40 16.32 4.42
N THR A 214 0.40 15.55 5.15
CA THR A 214 -0.09 14.49 6.05
C THR A 214 -0.12 14.98 7.50
N SER A 215 -0.68 14.16 8.38
CA SER A 215 -0.66 14.45 9.82
C SER A 215 0.76 14.49 10.42
N MET A 216 1.74 13.92 9.73
CA MET A 216 3.13 13.80 10.19
C MET A 216 4.14 14.63 9.39
N SER A 217 3.71 15.47 8.43
CA SER A 217 4.65 16.24 7.57
C SER A 217 5.67 17.07 8.35
N ARG A 218 5.29 17.57 9.54
CA ARG A 218 6.19 18.36 10.40
C ARG A 218 7.27 17.52 11.10
N GLU A 219 7.12 16.20 11.10
CA GLU A 219 8.00 15.25 11.77
C GLU A 219 9.03 14.64 10.79
N MET A 220 8.92 14.95 9.50
CA MET A 220 9.77 14.42 8.44
C MET A 220 11.08 15.20 8.33
N ASN A 221 12.17 14.50 8.00
CA ASN A 221 13.46 15.11 7.69
C ASN A 221 13.43 15.80 6.31
N LEU A 222 12.67 15.24 5.36
CA LEU A 222 12.49 15.81 4.04
C LEU A 222 11.03 15.63 3.59
N VAL A 223 10.45 16.68 3.04
CA VAL A 223 9.10 16.67 2.48
C VAL A 223 9.16 17.09 1.02
N ILE A 224 8.67 16.23 0.13
CA ILE A 224 8.61 16.44 -1.31
C ILE A 224 7.15 16.56 -1.72
N ARG A 225 6.74 17.76 -2.17
CA ARG A 225 5.38 18.05 -2.64
C ARG A 225 5.25 17.76 -4.12
N ASN A 226 5.24 16.46 -4.41
CA ASN A 226 5.11 15.96 -5.78
C ASN A 226 4.52 14.54 -5.76
N THR A 227 4.24 13.98 -6.95
CA THR A 227 3.74 12.61 -7.07
C THR A 227 4.86 11.59 -6.87
N SER A 228 4.48 10.37 -6.51
CA SER A 228 5.44 9.27 -6.36
C SER A 228 6.04 8.85 -7.70
N ALA A 229 5.26 8.93 -8.79
CA ALA A 229 5.71 8.55 -10.13
C ALA A 229 6.80 9.49 -10.68
N GLU A 230 6.78 10.77 -10.29
CA GLU A 230 7.81 11.74 -10.67
C GLU A 230 9.04 11.70 -9.74
N SER A 231 8.81 11.56 -8.44
CA SER A 231 9.87 11.71 -7.44
C SER A 231 10.74 10.45 -7.27
N LEU A 232 10.14 9.26 -7.26
CA LEU A 232 10.89 8.03 -6.95
C LEU A 232 11.94 7.66 -8.00
N PRO A 233 11.74 7.89 -9.32
CA PRO A 233 12.82 7.71 -10.30
C PRO A 233 14.05 8.58 -10.05
N GLU A 234 13.88 9.83 -9.55
CA GLU A 234 15.00 10.69 -9.19
C GLU A 234 15.76 10.16 -7.98
N LEU A 235 15.04 9.62 -6.97
CA LEU A 235 15.65 8.97 -5.82
C LEU A 235 16.54 7.80 -6.27
N VAL A 236 16.02 6.90 -7.11
CA VAL A 236 16.79 5.76 -7.64
C VAL A 236 18.03 6.23 -8.40
N SER A 237 17.91 7.26 -9.22
CA SER A 237 19.06 7.87 -9.93
C SER A 237 20.12 8.37 -8.96
N LEU A 238 19.73 8.93 -7.82
CA LEU A 238 20.64 9.36 -6.78
C LEU A 238 21.42 8.18 -6.19
N PHE A 239 20.73 7.08 -5.83
CA PHE A 239 21.39 5.87 -5.32
C PHE A 239 22.34 5.26 -6.35
N LYS A 240 21.91 5.11 -7.59
CA LYS A 240 22.71 4.58 -8.70
C LYS A 240 24.01 5.35 -8.95
N ASN A 241 24.00 6.67 -8.73
CA ASN A 241 25.15 7.53 -8.97
C ASN A 241 26.13 7.60 -7.78
N LYS A 242 25.68 7.19 -6.58
CA LYS A 242 26.47 7.34 -5.34
C LYS A 242 26.97 6.01 -4.78
N LEU A 243 26.39 4.88 -5.18
CA LEU A 243 26.81 3.51 -4.82
C LEU A 243 27.55 2.84 -5.97
#